data_23b2c713cd20f24c1b17a67c36bc1a50
#
_entry.id   23b2c713cd20f24c1b17a67c36bc1a50
#
_cell.length_a   1.000
_cell.length_b   1.000
_cell.length_c   1.000
_cell.angle_alpha   90.00
_cell.angle_beta   90.00
_cell.angle_gamma   90.00
#
_symmetry.space_group_name_H-M   'P 1'
#
loop_
_entity.id
_entity.type
_entity.pdbx_description
1 polymer ?
#
loop_
_entity_poly.entity_id
_entity_poly.type
_entity_poly.pdbx_seq_one_letter_code
_entity_poly.pdbx_strand_id
1 'polypeptide(L)'
;MARLTVATVNMARMTANNNKPAPPAARPNDRVQSRPNHRASQLAGERIAGQTKTNEGERLSKRVAELVPCSRREAEQYIEGGWVMVDGQVVEEPMFRVSAQKVAIDPHASLLELAAVTLLLHKPPGYDAMGMPGEVHQGTHPRPNQPVKPAQHLLKPETRAADDASGTRLLKRHFAKLTATVPLETAASGLVVFTQDWRVARKLMEDAGVMEQEIIVEVAGVVPPQTLQRLNQGMNSDGQPLPTVKVSINSASDASAKLRFAMKGVHPGLIAYLCERVDLQIVSMKRMRVGRVSLSGLALGQWRYLAAHERF
;
A
#
# COMPACT_ATOMS: atom_id res chain seq x y z
N MET A 1 26.59 -21.27 -13.67
CA MET A 1 26.59 -21.85 -12.29
C MET A 1 26.95 -20.73 -11.33
N ALA A 2 25.98 -20.10 -10.71
CA ALA A 2 26.19 -19.08 -9.67
C ALA A 2 25.56 -19.62 -8.39
N ARG A 3 26.40 -19.95 -7.42
CA ARG A 3 25.96 -20.36 -6.06
C ARG A 3 25.47 -19.12 -5.33
N LEU A 4 24.20 -19.12 -4.90
CA LEU A 4 23.68 -18.16 -3.94
C LEU A 4 24.16 -18.54 -2.52
N THR A 5 24.90 -17.63 -1.91
CA THR A 5 25.35 -17.75 -0.51
C THR A 5 24.23 -17.27 0.40
N VAL A 6 23.78 -18.15 1.28
CA VAL A 6 22.76 -17.87 2.29
C VAL A 6 23.40 -17.07 3.42
N ALA A 7 22.89 -15.87 3.71
CA ALA A 7 23.28 -15.10 4.89
C ALA A 7 22.46 -15.56 6.10
N THR A 8 23.13 -16.11 7.10
CA THR A 8 22.60 -16.56 8.38
C THR A 8 22.13 -15.35 9.20
N VAL A 9 20.84 -15.31 9.55
CA VAL A 9 20.27 -14.27 10.43
C VAL A 9 20.58 -14.62 11.88
N ASN A 10 21.44 -13.86 12.50
CA ASN A 10 21.85 -13.96 13.90
C ASN A 10 20.81 -13.25 14.78
N MET A 11 20.02 -13.98 15.55
CA MET A 11 19.13 -13.43 16.57
C MET A 11 19.94 -13.16 17.85
N ALA A 12 20.42 -11.94 18.03
CA ALA A 12 21.00 -11.50 19.28
C ALA A 12 19.90 -11.05 20.26
N ARG A 13 19.93 -11.63 21.45
CA ARG A 13 19.13 -11.28 22.64
C ARG A 13 19.36 -9.82 23.00
N MET A 14 18.30 -8.99 23.06
CA MET A 14 18.30 -7.70 23.74
C MET A 14 17.86 -7.87 25.19
N THR A 15 18.81 -7.82 26.12
CA THR A 15 18.55 -7.55 27.53
C THR A 15 18.41 -6.04 27.73
N ALA A 16 17.32 -5.65 28.36
CA ALA A 16 17.03 -4.28 28.73
C ALA A 16 18.08 -3.77 29.74
N ASN A 17 18.72 -2.64 29.42
CA ASN A 17 19.49 -1.86 30.40
C ASN A 17 18.91 -0.45 30.46
N ASN A 18 18.24 -0.19 31.58
CA ASN A 18 17.75 1.12 32.00
C ASN A 18 18.92 2.00 32.43
N ASN A 19 19.28 3.00 31.65
CA ASN A 19 20.08 4.10 32.16
C ASN A 19 19.66 5.41 31.50
N LYS A 20 19.03 6.25 32.30
CA LYS A 20 18.53 7.58 32.00
C LYS A 20 19.61 8.60 32.35
N PRO A 21 20.16 9.41 31.46
CA PRO A 21 20.94 10.57 31.85
C PRO A 21 20.07 11.81 32.02
N ALA A 22 20.39 12.56 33.08
CA ALA A 22 19.73 13.80 33.48
C ALA A 22 20.12 15.00 32.59
N PRO A 23 19.30 16.07 32.55
CA PRO A 23 19.52 17.23 31.69
C PRO A 23 20.60 18.17 32.26
N PRO A 24 21.38 18.87 31.41
CA PRO A 24 22.32 19.89 31.88
C PRO A 24 21.64 21.23 32.10
N ALA A 25 22.19 21.92 33.14
CA ALA A 25 21.74 23.17 33.70
C ALA A 25 21.94 24.39 32.78
N ALA A 26 21.10 25.38 33.03
CA ALA A 26 21.13 26.73 32.47
C ALA A 26 22.41 27.51 32.84
N ARG A 27 22.88 28.38 31.97
CA ARG A 27 23.79 29.47 32.25
C ARG A 27 23.28 30.81 31.70
N PRO A 28 23.66 31.95 32.34
CA PRO A 28 22.84 33.14 32.37
C PRO A 28 23.20 34.21 31.35
N ASN A 29 22.28 35.18 31.26
CA ASN A 29 22.33 36.46 30.58
C ASN A 29 23.68 37.15 30.55
N ASP A 30 24.02 37.76 29.42
CA ASP A 30 24.72 39.03 29.41
C ASP A 30 24.12 39.97 28.31
N ARG A 31 23.82 41.12 28.82
CA ARG A 31 23.19 42.27 28.18
C ARG A 31 24.32 43.26 27.86
N VAL A 32 24.45 43.70 26.59
CA VAL A 32 25.00 45.07 26.37
C VAL A 32 24.48 45.62 25.03
N GLN A 33 24.10 46.88 25.13
CA GLN A 33 23.56 47.81 24.17
C GLN A 33 24.58 48.25 23.08
N SER A 34 24.13 48.63 21.92
CA SER A 34 24.12 50.06 21.42
C SER A 34 23.96 50.14 19.90
N ARG A 35 23.06 51.03 19.49
CA ARG A 35 22.99 51.60 18.15
C ARG A 35 24.07 52.66 17.96
N PRO A 36 24.49 53.05 16.73
CA PRO A 36 23.73 54.10 16.01
C PRO A 36 23.67 53.99 14.46
N ASN A 37 22.77 54.78 13.92
CA ASN A 37 22.50 55.15 12.51
C ASN A 37 23.72 55.52 11.68
N HIS A 38 23.69 55.25 10.35
CA HIS A 38 23.97 56.27 9.31
C HIS A 38 23.41 55.85 7.93
N ARG A 39 22.72 56.63 7.39
CA ARG A 39 22.18 57.24 6.18
C ARG A 39 22.88 56.92 4.86
N ALA A 40 22.02 56.54 3.88
CA ALA A 40 22.01 56.93 2.47
C ALA A 40 23.10 56.43 1.50
N SER A 41 22.67 55.70 0.48
CA SER A 41 22.87 56.11 -0.92
C SER A 41 22.02 55.26 -1.86
N GLN A 42 21.33 55.93 -2.75
CA GLN A 42 20.54 55.40 -3.89
C GLN A 42 21.47 54.73 -4.90
N LEU A 43 21.09 53.54 -5.36
CA LEU A 43 21.33 53.12 -6.72
C LEU A 43 20.16 52.21 -7.16
N ALA A 44 19.48 52.69 -8.19
CA ALA A 44 18.45 51.96 -8.89
C ALA A 44 19.01 50.70 -9.52
N GLY A 45 18.48 49.55 -9.13
CA GLY A 45 18.66 48.27 -9.79
C GLY A 45 17.29 47.71 -10.07
N GLU A 46 16.93 47.63 -11.32
CA GLU A 46 15.72 47.01 -11.83
C GLU A 46 15.56 45.62 -11.22
N ARG A 47 14.65 45.46 -10.28
CA ARG A 47 14.17 44.16 -9.86
C ARG A 47 13.19 43.69 -10.93
N ILE A 48 13.65 42.74 -11.74
CA ILE A 48 12.78 41.88 -12.55
C ILE A 48 11.73 41.32 -11.58
N ALA A 49 10.51 41.81 -11.73
CA ALA A 49 9.34 41.35 -11.02
C ALA A 49 9.16 39.86 -11.37
N GLY A 50 9.63 38.98 -10.48
CA GLY A 50 9.23 37.60 -10.49
C GLY A 50 7.70 37.59 -10.42
N GLN A 51 7.05 37.08 -11.44
CA GLN A 51 5.62 36.83 -11.48
C GLN A 51 5.27 35.91 -10.35
N THR A 52 4.94 36.43 -9.17
CA THR A 52 4.05 35.78 -8.24
C THR A 52 2.76 35.57 -9.02
N LYS A 53 2.48 34.29 -9.41
CA LYS A 53 1.14 33.90 -9.83
C LYS A 53 0.22 34.24 -8.66
N THR A 54 -0.38 35.44 -8.71
CA THR A 54 -1.51 35.78 -7.88
C THR A 54 -2.57 34.75 -8.20
N ASN A 55 -2.92 33.93 -7.22
CA ASN A 55 -4.01 32.97 -7.29
C ASN A 55 -5.32 33.80 -7.34
N GLU A 56 -5.59 34.39 -8.50
CA GLU A 56 -6.83 35.12 -8.73
C GLU A 56 -8.00 34.16 -8.75
N GLY A 57 -9.07 34.50 -8.06
CA GLY A 57 -10.27 33.70 -7.93
C GLY A 57 -10.51 33.18 -6.51
N GLU A 58 -11.75 32.87 -6.23
CA GLU A 58 -12.16 32.29 -4.95
C GLU A 58 -12.00 30.73 -4.95
N ARG A 59 -11.96 30.14 -3.77
CA ARG A 59 -11.93 28.66 -3.64
C ARG A 59 -13.26 28.08 -4.10
N LEU A 60 -13.20 26.96 -4.82
CA LEU A 60 -14.39 26.25 -5.28
C LEU A 60 -15.32 25.87 -4.12
N SER A 61 -14.79 25.48 -2.96
CA SER A 61 -15.60 25.17 -1.77
C SER A 61 -16.40 26.38 -1.26
N LYS A 62 -15.88 27.61 -1.41
CA LYS A 62 -16.63 28.81 -1.07
C LYS A 62 -17.76 29.04 -2.07
N ARG A 63 -17.48 28.95 -3.37
CA ARG A 63 -18.50 29.11 -4.42
C ARG A 63 -19.61 28.06 -4.31
N VAL A 64 -19.28 26.81 -3.97
CA VAL A 64 -20.28 25.75 -3.74
C VAL A 64 -21.16 26.07 -2.54
N ALA A 65 -20.59 26.55 -1.42
CA ALA A 65 -21.35 26.96 -0.25
C ALA A 65 -22.27 28.16 -0.49
N GLU A 66 -21.99 28.99 -1.48
CA GLU A 66 -22.87 30.08 -1.92
C GLU A 66 -24.01 29.59 -2.82
N LEU A 67 -23.77 28.55 -3.64
CA LEU A 67 -24.76 27.99 -4.56
C LEU A 67 -25.79 27.09 -3.86
N VAL A 68 -25.38 26.38 -2.82
CA VAL A 68 -26.23 25.49 -2.02
C VAL A 68 -26.07 25.87 -0.55
N PRO A 69 -27.16 26.06 0.20
CA PRO A 69 -27.11 26.39 1.62
C PRO A 69 -26.48 25.23 2.41
N CYS A 70 -25.16 25.20 2.49
CA CYS A 70 -24.39 24.17 3.15
C CYS A 70 -23.18 24.76 3.89
N SER A 71 -22.66 24.04 4.86
CA SER A 71 -21.41 24.38 5.51
C SER A 71 -20.21 24.21 4.57
N ARG A 72 -19.10 24.88 4.87
CA ARG A 72 -17.86 24.71 4.10
C ARG A 72 -17.41 23.25 4.03
N ARG A 73 -17.56 22.51 5.11
CA ARG A 73 -17.21 21.07 5.16
C ARG A 73 -18.08 20.25 4.22
N GLU A 74 -19.37 20.54 4.16
CA GLU A 74 -20.29 19.89 3.23
C GLU A 74 -19.97 20.26 1.78
N ALA A 75 -19.62 21.51 1.53
CA ALA A 75 -19.15 21.94 0.20
C ALA A 75 -17.88 21.16 -0.23
N GLU A 76 -16.93 20.97 0.67
CA GLU A 76 -15.75 20.15 0.44
C GLU A 76 -16.13 18.70 0.16
N GLN A 77 -17.12 18.12 0.87
CA GLN A 77 -17.63 16.78 0.61
C GLN A 77 -18.32 16.65 -0.76
N TYR A 78 -19.11 17.63 -1.19
CA TYR A 78 -19.67 17.66 -2.56
C TYR A 78 -18.57 17.60 -3.61
N ILE A 79 -17.50 18.39 -3.43
CA ILE A 79 -16.38 18.44 -4.38
C ILE A 79 -15.61 17.11 -4.37
N GLU A 80 -15.19 16.62 -3.20
CA GLU A 80 -14.45 15.35 -3.05
C GLU A 80 -15.28 14.14 -3.49
N GLY A 81 -16.62 14.25 -3.45
CA GLY A 81 -17.56 13.25 -3.96
C GLY A 81 -17.73 13.27 -5.48
N GLY A 82 -17.06 14.23 -6.17
CA GLY A 82 -17.15 14.38 -7.62
C GLY A 82 -18.53 14.83 -8.09
N TRP A 83 -19.28 15.54 -7.24
CA TRP A 83 -20.59 16.07 -7.55
C TRP A 83 -20.57 17.49 -8.15
N VAL A 84 -19.38 18.11 -8.19
CA VAL A 84 -19.21 19.49 -8.65
C VAL A 84 -18.54 19.53 -10.01
N MET A 85 -19.13 20.26 -10.92
CA MET A 85 -18.62 20.52 -12.27
C MET A 85 -18.23 21.99 -12.42
N VAL A 86 -17.09 22.24 -13.02
CA VAL A 86 -16.64 23.57 -13.43
C VAL A 86 -16.52 23.54 -14.95
N ASP A 87 -17.28 24.39 -15.64
CA ASP A 87 -17.41 24.40 -17.10
C ASP A 87 -17.70 23.02 -17.71
N GLY A 88 -18.54 22.23 -17.02
CA GLY A 88 -18.94 20.89 -17.45
C GLY A 88 -17.94 19.77 -17.13
N GLN A 89 -16.80 20.08 -16.52
CA GLN A 89 -15.81 19.08 -16.07
C GLN A 89 -15.89 18.84 -14.58
N VAL A 90 -15.87 17.59 -14.16
CA VAL A 90 -15.89 17.22 -12.74
C VAL A 90 -14.58 17.64 -12.08
N VAL A 91 -14.69 18.39 -10.98
CA VAL A 91 -13.55 18.82 -10.15
C VAL A 91 -13.70 18.21 -8.75
N GLU A 92 -12.69 17.49 -8.32
CA GLU A 92 -12.65 16.80 -7.00
C GLU A 92 -11.73 17.51 -5.99
N GLU A 93 -11.23 18.69 -6.32
CA GLU A 93 -10.26 19.43 -5.50
C GLU A 93 -10.92 20.63 -4.83
N PRO A 94 -11.19 20.61 -3.49
CA PRO A 94 -11.85 21.72 -2.78
C PRO A 94 -11.09 23.05 -2.86
N MET A 95 -9.77 22.97 -3.04
CA MET A 95 -8.87 24.13 -3.12
C MET A 95 -8.78 24.72 -4.54
N PHE A 96 -9.42 24.09 -5.53
CA PHE A 96 -9.48 24.63 -6.89
C PHE A 96 -9.99 26.06 -6.88
N ARG A 97 -9.43 26.91 -7.76
CA ARG A 97 -9.79 28.32 -7.85
C ARG A 97 -10.71 28.55 -9.04
N VAL A 98 -11.80 29.27 -8.79
CA VAL A 98 -12.78 29.69 -9.79
C VAL A 98 -12.93 31.19 -9.78
N SER A 99 -13.14 31.79 -10.96
CA SER A 99 -13.41 33.20 -11.15
C SER A 99 -14.75 33.37 -11.89
N ALA A 100 -14.71 33.37 -13.21
CA ALA A 100 -15.89 33.53 -14.08
C ALA A 100 -16.47 32.20 -14.58
N GLN A 101 -15.85 31.06 -14.20
CA GLN A 101 -16.28 29.75 -14.65
C GLN A 101 -17.68 29.39 -14.12
N LYS A 102 -18.44 28.65 -14.93
CA LYS A 102 -19.75 28.13 -14.54
C LYS A 102 -19.56 26.95 -13.60
N VAL A 103 -20.00 27.11 -12.36
CA VAL A 103 -20.01 26.00 -11.36
C VAL A 103 -21.42 25.42 -11.32
N ALA A 104 -21.52 24.10 -11.43
CA ALA A 104 -22.77 23.36 -11.32
C ALA A 104 -22.58 22.16 -10.37
N ILE A 105 -23.66 21.81 -9.67
CA ILE A 105 -23.71 20.64 -8.78
C ILE A 105 -24.64 19.64 -9.43
N ASP A 106 -24.24 18.35 -9.41
CA ASP A 106 -25.05 17.24 -9.90
C ASP A 106 -26.38 17.22 -9.11
N PRO A 107 -27.55 17.16 -9.77
CA PRO A 107 -28.84 17.07 -9.10
C PRO A 107 -28.97 15.85 -8.17
N HIS A 108 -28.21 14.79 -8.41
CA HIS A 108 -28.16 13.57 -7.58
C HIS A 108 -27.10 13.64 -6.49
N ALA A 109 -26.49 14.80 -6.26
CA ALA A 109 -25.45 14.97 -5.25
C ALA A 109 -25.98 14.58 -3.86
N SER A 110 -25.19 13.82 -3.14
CA SER A 110 -25.51 13.33 -1.80
C SER A 110 -24.37 13.64 -0.85
N LEU A 111 -24.72 14.13 0.33
CA LEU A 111 -23.80 14.32 1.47
C LEU A 111 -23.64 13.06 2.32
N LEU A 112 -24.17 11.92 1.87
CA LEU A 112 -23.87 10.66 2.53
C LEU A 112 -22.36 10.50 2.64
N GLU A 113 -21.89 10.11 3.83
CA GLU A 113 -20.48 9.94 4.12
C GLU A 113 -19.82 9.18 2.97
N LEU A 114 -18.80 9.79 2.42
CA LEU A 114 -17.99 9.16 1.39
C LEU A 114 -17.34 7.94 2.01
N ALA A 115 -17.90 6.77 1.74
CA ALA A 115 -17.49 5.52 2.35
C ALA A 115 -15.99 5.27 2.10
N ALA A 116 -15.32 4.78 3.13
CA ALA A 116 -13.97 4.27 3.01
C ALA A 116 -13.95 3.05 2.09
N VAL A 117 -12.98 2.99 1.20
CA VAL A 117 -12.88 1.90 0.21
C VAL A 117 -11.77 0.91 0.56
N THR A 118 -11.95 -0.30 0.07
CA THR A 118 -10.92 -1.33 0.05
C THR A 118 -10.64 -1.73 -1.39
N LEU A 119 -9.36 -1.72 -1.76
CA LEU A 119 -8.86 -2.02 -3.10
C LEU A 119 -8.13 -3.35 -3.08
N LEU A 120 -8.40 -4.19 -4.03
CA LEU A 120 -7.77 -5.49 -4.26
C LEU A 120 -6.88 -5.36 -5.49
N LEU A 121 -5.57 -5.57 -5.31
CA LEU A 121 -4.57 -5.47 -6.37
C LEU A 121 -4.00 -6.84 -6.71
N HIS A 122 -3.90 -7.18 -7.99
CA HIS A 122 -3.04 -8.26 -8.45
C HIS A 122 -1.62 -7.74 -8.63
N LYS A 123 -0.83 -7.79 -7.57
CA LYS A 123 0.55 -7.31 -7.55
C LYS A 123 1.44 -8.16 -8.48
N PRO A 124 2.18 -7.57 -9.41
CA PRO A 124 3.25 -8.26 -10.14
C PRO A 124 4.46 -8.55 -9.23
N PRO A 125 5.35 -9.48 -9.63
CA PRO A 125 6.66 -9.61 -9.01
C PRO A 125 7.47 -8.31 -9.15
N GLY A 126 8.39 -8.06 -8.22
CA GLY A 126 9.27 -6.88 -8.25
C GLY A 126 8.69 -5.62 -7.59
N TYR A 127 7.46 -5.67 -7.10
CA TYR A 127 6.85 -4.58 -6.34
C TYR A 127 6.78 -4.90 -4.85
N ASP A 128 7.00 -3.90 -4.02
CA ASP A 128 6.90 -4.03 -2.57
C ASP A 128 5.45 -3.86 -2.09
N ALA A 129 5.00 -4.81 -1.29
CA ALA A 129 3.71 -4.79 -0.61
C ALA A 129 3.86 -5.16 0.88
N MET A 130 5.02 -4.89 1.48
CA MET A 130 5.31 -5.21 2.89
C MET A 130 4.75 -4.18 3.87
N GLY A 131 4.13 -3.11 3.38
CA GLY A 131 3.20 -2.30 4.16
C GLY A 131 3.74 -1.05 4.85
N MET A 132 5.05 -0.75 4.82
CA MET A 132 5.57 0.48 5.42
C MET A 132 6.31 1.33 4.38
N PRO A 133 5.84 2.57 4.09
CA PRO A 133 6.62 3.52 3.30
C PRO A 133 7.90 3.86 4.06
N GLY A 134 9.06 3.49 3.52
CA GLY A 134 10.37 3.87 4.05
C GLY A 134 11.20 2.77 4.69
N GLU A 135 10.67 1.60 4.99
CA GLU A 135 11.49 0.46 5.40
C GLU A 135 11.99 -0.29 4.16
N VAL A 136 13.25 -0.08 3.84
CA VAL A 136 13.96 -0.92 2.88
C VAL A 136 14.23 -2.26 3.58
N HIS A 137 13.38 -3.25 3.35
CA HIS A 137 13.61 -4.60 3.83
C HIS A 137 14.86 -5.17 3.13
N GLN A 138 15.99 -5.07 3.82
CA GLN A 138 17.25 -5.68 3.39
C GLN A 138 17.08 -7.20 3.42
N GLY A 139 17.05 -7.85 2.28
CA GLY A 139 17.17 -9.29 2.21
C GLY A 139 16.38 -10.04 1.15
N THR A 140 15.42 -9.41 0.47
CA THR A 140 14.55 -10.14 -0.49
C THR A 140 14.68 -9.63 -1.94
N HIS A 141 15.74 -8.88 -2.26
CA HIS A 141 15.93 -8.33 -3.59
C HIS A 141 16.73 -9.26 -4.50
N PRO A 142 16.25 -9.50 -5.73
CA PRO A 142 17.03 -10.19 -6.74
C PRO A 142 18.27 -9.38 -7.19
N ARG A 143 18.34 -8.09 -6.84
CA ARG A 143 19.49 -7.20 -7.12
C ARG A 143 19.67 -6.20 -5.96
N PRO A 144 20.82 -6.19 -5.27
CA PRO A 144 21.03 -5.42 -4.04
C PRO A 144 20.98 -3.89 -4.17
N ASN A 145 20.90 -3.32 -5.37
CA ASN A 145 20.98 -1.87 -5.61
C ASN A 145 19.83 -1.28 -6.44
N GLN A 146 18.71 -1.98 -6.65
CA GLN A 146 17.56 -1.38 -7.32
C GLN A 146 16.50 -0.97 -6.28
N PRO A 147 16.04 0.30 -6.26
CA PRO A 147 14.95 0.73 -5.42
C PRO A 147 13.67 -0.03 -5.82
N VAL A 148 13.08 -0.73 -4.87
CA VAL A 148 11.83 -1.45 -5.11
C VAL A 148 10.68 -0.46 -5.18
N LYS A 149 9.86 -0.60 -6.21
CA LYS A 149 8.69 0.27 -6.40
C LYS A 149 7.57 -0.17 -5.45
N PRO A 150 6.95 0.73 -4.68
CA PRO A 150 5.78 0.41 -3.89
C PRO A 150 4.63 -0.10 -4.78
N ALA A 151 3.96 -1.17 -4.37
CA ALA A 151 2.83 -1.72 -5.11
C ALA A 151 1.64 -0.74 -5.20
N GLN A 152 1.53 0.20 -4.25
CA GLN A 152 0.53 1.27 -4.29
C GLN A 152 0.62 2.13 -5.56
N HIS A 153 1.78 2.26 -6.20
CA HIS A 153 1.94 3.01 -7.45
C HIS A 153 1.22 2.38 -8.66
N LEU A 154 0.76 1.13 -8.51
CA LEU A 154 -0.06 0.45 -9.51
C LEU A 154 -1.55 0.81 -9.40
N LEU A 155 -1.98 1.40 -8.29
CA LEU A 155 -3.36 1.84 -8.08
C LEU A 155 -3.60 3.15 -8.80
N LYS A 156 -4.04 3.06 -10.05
CA LYS A 156 -4.33 4.19 -10.93
C LYS A 156 -5.70 3.99 -11.59
N PRO A 157 -6.39 5.06 -12.00
CA PRO A 157 -7.65 4.94 -12.74
C PRO A 157 -7.56 3.98 -13.93
N GLU A 158 -6.47 4.04 -14.68
CA GLU A 158 -6.25 3.31 -15.93
C GLU A 158 -6.02 1.81 -15.72
N THR A 159 -5.60 1.41 -14.50
CA THR A 159 -5.36 0.00 -14.16
C THR A 159 -6.52 -0.65 -13.41
N ARG A 160 -7.66 0.04 -13.29
CA ARG A 160 -8.88 -0.56 -12.77
C ARG A 160 -9.37 -1.67 -13.71
N ALA A 161 -9.77 -2.80 -13.15
CA ALA A 161 -10.36 -3.88 -13.93
C ALA A 161 -11.65 -3.41 -14.62
N ALA A 162 -11.81 -3.72 -15.91
CA ALA A 162 -12.96 -3.28 -16.70
C ALA A 162 -14.27 -3.96 -16.24
N ASP A 163 -14.16 -5.14 -15.64
CA ASP A 163 -15.27 -5.96 -15.12
C ASP A 163 -15.53 -5.74 -13.63
N ASP A 164 -15.01 -4.65 -13.05
CA ASP A 164 -15.27 -4.31 -11.64
C ASP A 164 -16.75 -4.02 -11.39
N ALA A 165 -17.44 -5.03 -10.85
CA ALA A 165 -18.88 -5.02 -10.57
C ALA A 165 -19.23 -4.37 -9.23
N SER A 166 -18.32 -3.66 -8.57
CA SER A 166 -18.57 -3.04 -7.25
C SER A 166 -19.64 -1.93 -7.28
N GLY A 167 -19.92 -1.35 -8.45
CA GLY A 167 -20.78 -0.17 -8.59
C GLY A 167 -20.17 1.11 -8.00
N THR A 168 -18.95 1.05 -7.49
CA THR A 168 -18.29 2.18 -6.83
C THR A 168 -17.80 3.20 -7.87
N ARG A 169 -18.27 4.45 -7.74
CA ARG A 169 -17.77 5.57 -8.54
C ARG A 169 -16.28 5.78 -8.23
N LEU A 170 -15.49 5.93 -9.27
CA LEU A 170 -14.06 6.20 -9.13
C LEU A 170 -13.85 7.65 -8.69
N LEU A 171 -13.10 7.85 -7.59
CA LEU A 171 -12.76 9.17 -7.05
C LEU A 171 -11.26 9.24 -6.75
N LYS A 172 -10.63 10.41 -6.96
CA LYS A 172 -9.21 10.64 -6.66
C LYS A 172 -8.87 10.33 -5.20
N ARG A 173 -9.77 10.66 -4.27
CA ARG A 173 -9.60 10.39 -2.83
C ARG A 173 -9.41 8.91 -2.49
N HIS A 174 -9.90 8.00 -3.32
CA HIS A 174 -9.79 6.55 -3.08
C HIS A 174 -8.35 6.04 -3.17
N PHE A 175 -7.45 6.82 -3.77
CA PHE A 175 -6.02 6.50 -3.85
C PHE A 175 -5.18 7.14 -2.73
N ALA A 176 -5.80 7.96 -1.88
CA ALA A 176 -5.14 8.60 -0.76
C ALA A 176 -5.34 7.82 0.55
N LYS A 177 -4.38 7.93 1.48
CA LYS A 177 -4.47 7.37 2.83
C LYS A 177 -4.81 5.87 2.86
N LEU A 178 -4.32 5.13 1.89
CA LEU A 178 -4.45 3.67 1.82
C LEU A 178 -3.44 3.02 2.77
N THR A 179 -3.90 2.06 3.54
CA THR A 179 -3.05 1.18 4.35
C THR A 179 -2.92 -0.16 3.64
N ALA A 180 -1.69 -0.59 3.35
CA ALA A 180 -1.44 -1.95 2.90
C ALA A 180 -1.58 -2.91 4.09
N THR A 181 -2.29 -4.00 3.87
CA THR A 181 -2.50 -5.06 4.86
C THR A 181 -2.04 -6.39 4.28
N VAL A 182 -1.82 -7.38 5.10
CA VAL A 182 -1.43 -8.74 4.66
C VAL A 182 -0.22 -8.71 3.71
N PRO A 183 1.00 -8.55 4.23
CA PRO A 183 2.24 -8.47 3.43
C PRO A 183 2.37 -9.59 2.40
N LEU A 184 3.04 -9.30 1.28
CA LEU A 184 3.39 -10.28 0.26
C LEU A 184 4.80 -10.00 -0.24
N GLU A 185 5.61 -11.02 -0.34
CA GLU A 185 7.01 -10.93 -0.77
C GLU A 185 7.14 -10.23 -2.12
N THR A 186 8.21 -9.46 -2.28
CA THR A 186 8.50 -8.72 -3.51
C THR A 186 8.60 -9.63 -4.73
N ALA A 187 9.20 -10.82 -4.57
CA ALA A 187 9.34 -11.80 -5.65
C ALA A 187 8.01 -12.50 -6.01
N ALA A 188 7.03 -12.51 -5.11
CA ALA A 188 5.74 -13.14 -5.36
C ALA A 188 4.79 -12.21 -6.11
N SER A 189 3.86 -12.80 -6.85
CA SER A 189 2.70 -12.13 -7.41
C SER A 189 1.43 -12.45 -6.62
N GLY A 190 0.33 -11.78 -6.93
CA GLY A 190 -0.97 -12.16 -6.39
C GLY A 190 -1.70 -11.07 -5.62
N LEU A 191 -2.70 -11.50 -4.88
CA LEU A 191 -3.65 -10.62 -4.19
C LEU A 191 -2.98 -9.82 -3.08
N VAL A 192 -3.08 -8.50 -3.15
CA VAL A 192 -2.72 -7.54 -2.09
C VAL A 192 -3.93 -6.66 -1.79
N VAL A 193 -4.10 -6.33 -0.53
CA VAL A 193 -5.24 -5.55 -0.03
C VAL A 193 -4.75 -4.18 0.44
N PHE A 194 -5.36 -3.13 -0.08
CA PHE A 194 -5.18 -1.75 0.37
C PHE A 194 -6.52 -1.22 0.86
N THR A 195 -6.56 -0.57 2.00
CA THR A 195 -7.83 -0.10 2.55
C THR A 195 -7.71 1.27 3.21
N GLN A 196 -8.78 2.05 3.11
CA GLN A 196 -9.03 3.26 3.89
C GLN A 196 -9.89 2.94 5.12
N ASP A 197 -10.57 1.79 5.13
CA ASP A 197 -11.44 1.40 6.24
C ASP A 197 -10.59 0.81 7.38
N TRP A 198 -10.51 1.56 8.49
CA TRP A 198 -9.77 1.15 9.68
C TRP A 198 -10.30 -0.16 10.28
N ARG A 199 -11.60 -0.49 10.10
CA ARG A 199 -12.20 -1.73 10.59
C ARG A 199 -11.70 -2.93 9.79
N VAL A 200 -11.59 -2.76 8.47
CA VAL A 200 -10.99 -3.78 7.59
C VAL A 200 -9.51 -3.94 7.89
N ALA A 201 -8.77 -2.83 8.00
CA ALA A 201 -7.35 -2.87 8.33
C ALA A 201 -7.10 -3.56 9.68
N ARG A 202 -7.85 -3.19 10.71
CA ARG A 202 -7.76 -3.77 12.04
C ARG A 202 -8.06 -5.27 12.02
N LYS A 203 -9.16 -5.69 11.37
CA LYS A 203 -9.51 -7.10 11.24
C LYS A 203 -8.39 -7.90 10.58
N LEU A 204 -7.86 -7.41 9.44
CA LEU A 204 -6.79 -8.10 8.72
C LEU A 204 -5.49 -8.18 9.52
N MET A 205 -5.21 -7.21 10.40
CA MET A 205 -4.04 -7.22 11.29
C MET A 205 -4.26 -8.08 12.53
N GLU A 206 -5.41 -8.01 13.18
CA GLU A 206 -5.73 -8.81 14.37
C GLU A 206 -5.87 -10.30 14.02
N ASP A 207 -6.53 -10.61 12.91
CA ASP A 207 -6.72 -11.99 12.43
C ASP A 207 -5.50 -12.50 11.64
N ALA A 208 -4.43 -11.71 11.53
CA ALA A 208 -3.25 -12.05 10.69
C ALA A 208 -2.66 -13.43 11.02
N GLY A 209 -2.71 -13.86 12.29
CA GLY A 209 -2.17 -15.17 12.73
C GLY A 209 -3.07 -16.35 12.41
N VAL A 210 -4.37 -16.14 12.15
CA VAL A 210 -5.34 -17.23 11.92
C VAL A 210 -5.97 -17.19 10.53
N MET A 211 -5.75 -16.11 9.80
CA MET A 211 -6.32 -15.91 8.47
C MET A 211 -5.77 -16.93 7.47
N GLU A 212 -6.67 -17.63 6.80
CA GLU A 212 -6.26 -18.56 5.76
C GLU A 212 -5.76 -17.84 4.51
N GLN A 213 -4.67 -18.35 3.96
CA GLN A 213 -4.12 -17.94 2.67
C GLN A 213 -3.94 -19.12 1.76
N GLU A 214 -4.09 -18.88 0.47
CA GLU A 214 -3.81 -19.87 -0.56
C GLU A 214 -2.81 -19.29 -1.55
N ILE A 215 -1.71 -20.01 -1.75
CA ILE A 215 -0.60 -19.61 -2.60
C ILE A 215 -0.29 -20.75 -3.56
N ILE A 216 -0.28 -20.48 -4.85
CA ILE A 216 0.21 -21.39 -5.87
C ILE A 216 1.70 -21.14 -6.06
N VAL A 217 2.47 -22.20 -5.92
CA VAL A 217 3.93 -22.21 -6.09
C VAL A 217 4.27 -23.09 -7.26
N GLU A 218 4.86 -22.52 -8.28
CA GLU A 218 5.42 -23.28 -9.40
C GLU A 218 6.86 -23.66 -9.07
N VAL A 219 7.16 -24.93 -9.16
CA VAL A 219 8.50 -25.50 -8.90
C VAL A 219 9.01 -26.20 -10.15
N ALA A 220 10.33 -26.20 -10.34
CA ALA A 220 10.96 -26.89 -11.46
C ALA A 220 10.95 -28.40 -11.26
N GLY A 221 10.74 -29.15 -12.33
CA GLY A 221 10.79 -30.60 -12.37
C GLY A 221 9.61 -31.31 -11.71
N VAL A 222 9.78 -32.60 -11.49
CA VAL A 222 8.76 -33.51 -10.92
C VAL A 222 8.86 -33.49 -9.39
N VAL A 223 7.72 -33.45 -8.74
CA VAL A 223 7.63 -33.49 -7.27
C VAL A 223 7.32 -34.91 -6.80
N PRO A 224 8.25 -35.59 -6.12
CA PRO A 224 8.03 -36.93 -5.60
C PRO A 224 6.95 -36.96 -4.51
N PRO A 225 6.17 -38.07 -4.38
CA PRO A 225 5.17 -38.20 -3.32
C PRO A 225 5.74 -38.04 -1.91
N GLN A 226 6.96 -38.50 -1.68
CA GLN A 226 7.66 -38.38 -0.38
C GLN A 226 7.93 -36.91 -0.03
N THR A 227 8.21 -36.05 -1.02
CA THR A 227 8.41 -34.62 -0.82
C THR A 227 7.11 -33.94 -0.35
N LEU A 228 5.99 -34.29 -0.96
CA LEU A 228 4.67 -33.79 -0.51
C LEU A 228 4.35 -34.26 0.91
N GLN A 229 4.64 -35.52 1.22
CA GLN A 229 4.43 -36.06 2.56
C GLN A 229 5.26 -35.29 3.59
N ARG A 230 6.55 -35.04 3.32
CA ARG A 230 7.42 -34.24 4.20
C ARG A 230 6.89 -32.81 4.42
N LEU A 231 6.42 -32.13 3.38
CA LEU A 231 5.83 -30.80 3.49
C LEU A 231 4.58 -30.78 4.39
N ASN A 232 3.75 -31.84 4.31
CA ASN A 232 2.49 -31.93 5.07
C ASN A 232 2.66 -32.44 6.50
N GLN A 233 3.76 -33.14 6.84
CA GLN A 233 4.03 -33.66 8.19
C GLN A 233 4.44 -32.56 9.19
N GLY A 234 4.71 -31.34 8.70
CA GLY A 234 5.30 -30.28 9.49
C GLY A 234 6.81 -30.40 9.62
N MET A 235 7.46 -29.30 9.83
CA MET A 235 8.90 -29.19 9.96
C MET A 235 9.27 -28.36 11.18
N ASN A 236 10.47 -28.58 11.70
CA ASN A 236 11.06 -27.82 12.79
C ASN A 236 12.26 -27.03 12.27
N SER A 237 12.47 -25.85 12.83
CA SER A 237 13.70 -25.07 12.68
C SER A 237 14.24 -24.75 14.07
N ASP A 238 15.48 -25.11 14.31
CA ASP A 238 16.17 -24.89 15.60
C ASP A 238 15.38 -25.38 16.82
N GLY A 239 14.76 -26.56 16.68
CA GLY A 239 13.96 -27.19 17.73
C GLY A 239 12.54 -26.57 17.93
N GLN A 240 12.16 -25.55 17.14
CA GLN A 240 10.84 -24.96 17.19
C GLN A 240 9.98 -25.42 16.01
N PRO A 241 8.70 -25.75 16.24
CA PRO A 241 7.80 -26.14 15.16
C PRO A 241 7.53 -24.93 14.25
N LEU A 242 7.63 -25.14 12.95
CA LEU A 242 7.23 -24.16 11.95
C LEU A 242 5.70 -24.13 11.80
N PRO A 243 5.12 -23.03 11.34
CA PRO A 243 3.71 -22.97 11.00
C PRO A 243 3.31 -24.08 10.04
N THR A 244 2.22 -24.76 10.33
CA THR A 244 1.74 -25.87 9.51
C THR A 244 1.19 -25.41 8.18
N VAL A 245 1.54 -26.12 7.13
CA VAL A 245 1.02 -25.91 5.77
C VAL A 245 0.32 -27.16 5.28
N LYS A 246 -0.70 -27.00 4.44
CA LYS A 246 -1.28 -28.09 3.66
C LYS A 246 -0.87 -27.90 2.21
N VAL A 247 -0.20 -28.90 1.65
CA VAL A 247 0.33 -28.84 0.29
C VAL A 247 -0.30 -29.93 -0.55
N SER A 248 -0.77 -29.57 -1.73
CA SER A 248 -1.30 -30.49 -2.73
C SER A 248 -0.81 -30.13 -4.14
N ILE A 249 -0.77 -31.09 -5.04
CA ILE A 249 -0.48 -30.83 -6.45
C ILE A 249 -1.73 -30.21 -7.06
N ASN A 250 -1.57 -29.03 -7.69
CA ASN A 250 -2.59 -28.38 -8.48
C ASN A 250 -2.51 -28.81 -9.94
N SER A 251 -1.29 -28.87 -10.50
CA SER A 251 -1.00 -29.43 -11.82
C SER A 251 0.46 -29.88 -11.88
N ALA A 252 0.79 -30.82 -12.74
CA ALA A 252 2.15 -31.29 -12.93
C ALA A 252 2.40 -31.64 -14.39
N SER A 253 3.64 -31.45 -14.82
CA SER A 253 4.23 -31.89 -16.09
C SER A 253 5.65 -32.40 -15.81
N ASP A 254 6.31 -32.89 -16.83
CA ASP A 254 7.70 -33.36 -16.70
C ASP A 254 8.67 -32.19 -16.41
N ALA A 255 8.35 -30.97 -16.83
CA ALA A 255 9.19 -29.80 -16.69
C ALA A 255 8.94 -29.00 -15.39
N SER A 256 7.72 -28.99 -14.87
CA SER A 256 7.34 -28.22 -13.67
C SER A 256 6.08 -28.75 -13.01
N ALA A 257 5.93 -28.44 -11.72
CA ALA A 257 4.71 -28.73 -10.99
C ALA A 257 4.21 -27.45 -10.30
N LYS A 258 2.88 -27.28 -10.26
CA LYS A 258 2.22 -26.22 -9.47
C LYS A 258 1.67 -26.84 -8.20
N LEU A 259 2.20 -26.40 -7.08
CA LEU A 259 1.79 -26.80 -5.75
C LEU A 259 0.86 -25.74 -5.15
N ARG A 260 -0.23 -26.19 -4.56
CA ARG A 260 -1.13 -25.35 -3.78
C ARG A 260 -0.76 -25.46 -2.32
N PHE A 261 -0.31 -24.35 -1.75
CA PHE A 261 -0.06 -24.19 -0.32
C PHE A 261 -1.27 -23.51 0.32
N ALA A 262 -1.89 -24.16 1.28
CA ALA A 262 -2.89 -23.57 2.16
C ALA A 262 -2.31 -23.46 3.56
N MET A 263 -2.33 -22.26 4.13
CA MET A 263 -1.72 -21.96 5.42
C MET A 263 -2.55 -20.95 6.19
N LYS A 264 -2.43 -20.97 7.50
CA LYS A 264 -2.96 -19.94 8.39
C LYS A 264 -1.85 -18.98 8.75
N GLY A 265 -2.22 -17.72 8.85
CA GLY A 265 -1.28 -16.67 9.20
C GLY A 265 -0.45 -16.12 8.05
N VAL A 266 0.26 -15.03 8.36
CA VAL A 266 1.17 -14.35 7.44
C VAL A 266 2.59 -14.67 7.88
N HIS A 267 3.29 -15.47 7.10
CA HIS A 267 4.64 -15.93 7.40
C HIS A 267 5.56 -15.67 6.19
N PRO A 268 6.04 -14.43 6.00
CA PRO A 268 6.94 -14.11 4.89
C PRO A 268 8.18 -15.01 4.90
N GLY A 269 8.55 -15.56 3.72
CA GLY A 269 9.70 -16.44 3.57
C GLY A 269 9.46 -17.91 3.94
N LEU A 270 8.36 -18.26 4.63
CA LEU A 270 8.11 -19.63 5.06
C LEU A 270 8.06 -20.63 3.89
N ILE A 271 7.34 -20.28 2.81
CA ILE A 271 7.21 -21.18 1.65
C ILE A 271 8.56 -21.39 0.98
N ALA A 272 9.37 -20.33 0.83
CA ALA A 272 10.71 -20.42 0.26
C ALA A 272 11.60 -21.33 1.11
N TYR A 273 11.57 -21.15 2.43
CA TYR A 273 12.31 -21.98 3.38
C TYR A 273 11.88 -23.46 3.31
N LEU A 274 10.57 -23.73 3.30
CA LEU A 274 10.05 -25.11 3.22
C LEU A 274 10.45 -25.80 1.91
N CYS A 275 10.37 -25.08 0.77
CA CYS A 275 10.78 -25.61 -0.52
C CYS A 275 12.28 -25.91 -0.56
N GLU A 276 13.11 -25.02 -0.02
CA GLU A 276 14.57 -25.22 0.09
C GLU A 276 14.89 -26.47 0.92
N ARG A 277 14.19 -26.70 2.03
CA ARG A 277 14.38 -27.86 2.92
C ARG A 277 14.05 -29.22 2.28
N VAL A 278 13.31 -29.21 1.18
CA VAL A 278 12.94 -30.41 0.42
C VAL A 278 13.49 -30.40 -1.00
N ASP A 279 14.49 -29.56 -1.27
CA ASP A 279 15.20 -29.44 -2.55
C ASP A 279 14.28 -29.09 -3.74
N LEU A 280 13.22 -28.31 -3.50
CA LEU A 280 12.37 -27.77 -4.56
C LEU A 280 12.82 -26.40 -4.98
N GLN A 281 13.09 -26.23 -6.29
CA GLN A 281 13.43 -24.95 -6.87
C GLN A 281 12.16 -24.20 -7.26
N ILE A 282 11.88 -23.08 -6.59
CA ILE A 282 10.75 -22.22 -6.91
C ILE A 282 11.02 -21.44 -8.21
N VAL A 283 10.07 -21.52 -9.13
CA VAL A 283 10.02 -20.73 -10.38
C VAL A 283 9.16 -19.48 -10.18
N SER A 284 7.99 -19.65 -9.57
CA SER A 284 7.08 -18.53 -9.31
C SER A 284 6.20 -18.80 -8.08
N MET A 285 5.74 -17.72 -7.44
CA MET A 285 4.74 -17.76 -6.36
C MET A 285 3.61 -16.80 -6.65
N LYS A 286 2.37 -17.23 -6.41
CA LYS A 286 1.18 -16.42 -6.64
C LYS A 286 0.14 -16.62 -5.55
N ARG A 287 -0.13 -15.55 -4.78
CA ARG A 287 -1.20 -15.59 -3.77
C ARG A 287 -2.57 -15.46 -4.41
N MET A 288 -3.37 -16.52 -4.28
CA MET A 288 -4.68 -16.64 -4.90
C MET A 288 -5.82 -16.20 -3.99
N ARG A 289 -5.65 -16.28 -2.66
CA ARG A 289 -6.72 -16.04 -1.71
C ARG A 289 -6.18 -15.49 -0.37
N VAL A 290 -6.93 -14.58 0.21
CA VAL A 290 -6.79 -14.08 1.58
C VAL A 290 -8.15 -14.16 2.26
N GLY A 291 -8.27 -14.92 3.34
CA GLY A 291 -9.56 -15.20 3.95
C GLY A 291 -10.53 -15.84 2.94
N ARG A 292 -11.64 -15.19 2.70
CA ARG A 292 -12.66 -15.61 1.71
C ARG A 292 -12.53 -14.88 0.37
N VAL A 293 -11.67 -13.86 0.30
CA VAL A 293 -11.50 -13.04 -0.90
C VAL A 293 -10.47 -13.67 -1.82
N SER A 294 -10.86 -13.92 -3.06
CA SER A 294 -10.02 -14.54 -4.08
C SER A 294 -9.53 -13.52 -5.12
N LEU A 295 -8.40 -13.86 -5.74
CA LEU A 295 -7.82 -13.12 -6.85
C LEU A 295 -8.60 -13.27 -8.16
N SER A 296 -9.57 -14.21 -8.24
CA SER A 296 -10.20 -14.65 -9.49
C SER A 296 -10.61 -13.49 -10.40
N GLY A 297 -10.33 -13.64 -11.71
CA GLY A 297 -10.68 -12.66 -12.75
C GLY A 297 -9.75 -11.46 -12.84
N LEU A 298 -8.97 -11.13 -11.79
CA LEU A 298 -8.15 -9.92 -11.79
C LEU A 298 -6.82 -10.15 -12.53
N ALA A 299 -6.61 -9.43 -13.63
CA ALA A 299 -5.38 -9.54 -14.41
C ALA A 299 -4.17 -8.92 -13.70
N LEU A 300 -2.96 -9.34 -14.09
CA LEU A 300 -1.72 -8.88 -13.48
C LEU A 300 -1.56 -7.36 -13.60
N GLY A 301 -1.29 -6.68 -12.50
CA GLY A 301 -1.17 -5.22 -12.43
C GLY A 301 -2.49 -4.48 -12.33
N GLN A 302 -3.63 -5.16 -12.47
CA GLN A 302 -4.94 -4.55 -12.29
C GLN A 302 -5.41 -4.58 -10.84
N TRP A 303 -6.33 -3.68 -10.54
CA TRP A 303 -7.01 -3.61 -9.26
C TRP A 303 -8.52 -3.45 -9.45
N ARG A 304 -9.28 -3.83 -8.42
CA ARG A 304 -10.73 -3.61 -8.31
C ARG A 304 -11.11 -3.20 -6.88
N TYR A 305 -12.29 -2.69 -6.70
CA TYR A 305 -12.86 -2.52 -5.36
C TYR A 305 -13.25 -3.89 -4.75
N LEU A 306 -13.21 -3.96 -3.41
CA LEU A 306 -13.87 -5.04 -2.67
C LEU A 306 -15.37 -4.88 -2.86
N ALA A 307 -16.03 -5.92 -3.38
CA ALA A 307 -17.47 -5.85 -3.63
C ALA A 307 -18.27 -5.90 -2.32
N ALA A 308 -19.49 -5.34 -2.32
CA ALA A 308 -20.31 -5.20 -1.12
C ALA A 308 -20.64 -6.54 -0.43
N HIS A 309 -20.64 -7.65 -1.15
CA HIS A 309 -20.90 -8.99 -0.63
C HIS A 309 -19.64 -9.73 -0.14
N GLU A 310 -18.44 -9.25 -0.51
CA GLU A 310 -17.19 -9.88 -0.11
C GLU A 310 -16.80 -9.49 1.32
N ARG A 311 -16.24 -10.44 2.05
CA ARG A 311 -15.73 -10.27 3.42
C ARG A 311 -14.44 -11.09 3.60
N PHE A 312 -13.52 -10.62 4.43
CA PHE A 312 -12.33 -11.35 4.85
C PHE A 312 -12.63 -12.30 6.00
#